data_7b52b0078e7c7a0b40b9d0aff6197bb3
#
_entry.id   7b52b0078e7c7a0b40b9d0aff6197bb3
#
_cell.length_a   1.000
_cell.length_b   1.000
_cell.length_c   1.000
_cell.angle_alpha   90.00
_cell.angle_beta   90.00
_cell.angle_gamma   90.00
#
_symmetry.space_group_name_H-M   'P 1'
#
loop_
_entity.id
_entity.type
_entity.pdbx_description
1 polymer ?
#
loop_
_entity_poly.entity_id
_entity_poly.type
_entity_poly.pdbx_seq_one_letter_code
_entity_poly.pdbx_strand_id
1 'polypeptide(L)'
;MPAPATDTKRATARDRMPGPVPPRTRLWLDFVNTDAAAQLPGGDLLRDFEALLGWLQEHAAVDEERAAGIRRRAVLQPAAAAATLVDARRVRAALRALAERGETQDKVREDAVVEINRVLGRSAGTRRLDPGIDGRYTRSFVPTGDAFAGLMIPIVESAADTRIGDEFPRGRRCADPRCHRVFPEGTKSGIRRWCDRGT
;
A
#
# COMPACT_ATOMS: atom_id res chain seq x y z
N MET A 1 -4.90 40.17 -47.46
CA MET A 1 -4.11 38.99 -47.13
C MET A 1 -4.49 38.54 -45.72
N PRO A 2 -5.19 37.42 -45.54
CA PRO A 2 -5.49 36.90 -44.19
C PRO A 2 -4.30 36.13 -43.65
N ALA A 3 -4.02 36.31 -42.34
CA ALA A 3 -2.97 35.61 -41.59
C ALA A 3 -3.31 34.12 -41.38
N PRO A 4 -2.33 33.22 -41.29
CA PRO A 4 -2.58 31.82 -41.12
C PRO A 4 -3.02 31.53 -39.66
N ALA A 5 -4.08 30.73 -39.53
CA ALA A 5 -4.55 30.18 -38.26
C ALA A 5 -3.51 29.20 -37.68
N THR A 6 -3.02 29.50 -36.49
CA THR A 6 -2.20 28.58 -35.70
C THR A 6 -3.09 27.50 -35.10
N ASP A 7 -3.02 26.31 -35.68
CA ASP A 7 -3.68 25.09 -35.19
C ASP A 7 -2.96 24.61 -33.93
N THR A 8 -3.42 25.07 -32.76
CA THR A 8 -2.92 24.61 -31.46
C THR A 8 -3.55 23.24 -31.18
N LYS A 9 -2.87 22.17 -31.62
CA LYS A 9 -3.20 20.80 -31.28
C LYS A 9 -3.29 20.65 -29.76
N ARG A 10 -4.51 20.63 -29.23
CA ARG A 10 -4.81 20.26 -27.84
C ARG A 10 -4.31 18.83 -27.61
N ALA A 11 -3.19 18.70 -26.90
CA ALA A 11 -2.71 17.43 -26.41
C ALA A 11 -3.80 16.81 -25.50
N THR A 12 -4.36 15.68 -25.92
CA THR A 12 -5.38 14.97 -25.17
C THR A 12 -4.76 14.40 -23.89
N ALA A 13 -5.52 14.34 -22.81
CA ALA A 13 -5.10 13.85 -21.48
C ALA A 13 -4.48 12.43 -21.48
N ARG A 14 -4.58 11.72 -22.62
CA ARG A 14 -4.01 10.38 -22.83
C ARG A 14 -2.49 10.34 -23.07
N ASP A 15 -1.85 11.48 -23.36
CA ASP A 15 -0.42 11.54 -23.70
C ASP A 15 0.50 11.88 -22.51
N ARG A 16 -0.03 12.11 -21.30
CA ARG A 16 0.78 12.29 -20.11
C ARG A 16 1.30 10.94 -19.63
N MET A 17 2.62 10.74 -19.75
CA MET A 17 3.31 9.70 -18.99
C MET A 17 2.98 9.89 -17.50
N PRO A 18 2.49 8.87 -16.79
CA PRO A 18 2.34 8.99 -15.35
C PRO A 18 3.70 9.34 -14.74
N GLY A 19 3.78 10.46 -14.05
CA GLY A 19 4.96 10.87 -13.29
C GLY A 19 5.34 9.82 -12.24
N PRO A 20 6.52 9.93 -11.62
CA PRO A 20 6.90 9.04 -10.53
C PRO A 20 5.82 9.10 -9.44
N VAL A 21 5.29 7.93 -9.07
CA VAL A 21 4.24 7.79 -8.05
C VAL A 21 4.78 8.35 -6.73
N PRO A 22 4.09 9.30 -6.07
CA PRO A 22 4.55 9.88 -4.81
C PRO A 22 4.79 8.79 -3.75
N PRO A 23 5.76 8.96 -2.83
CA PRO A 23 6.15 7.92 -1.86
C PRO A 23 4.97 7.31 -1.07
N ARG A 24 3.96 8.12 -0.70
CA ARG A 24 2.78 7.63 0.02
C ARG A 24 1.84 6.77 -0.80
N THR A 25 1.77 6.97 -2.11
CA THR A 25 0.95 6.15 -3.01
C THR A 25 1.57 4.77 -3.26
N ARG A 26 2.80 4.53 -2.81
CA ARG A 26 3.49 3.23 -2.90
C ARG A 26 3.41 2.39 -1.63
N LEU A 27 3.04 2.97 -0.49
CA LEU A 27 3.05 2.30 0.81
C LEU A 27 2.34 0.94 0.79
N TRP A 28 1.12 0.90 0.23
CA TRP A 28 0.36 -0.34 0.11
C TRP A 28 1.05 -1.38 -0.80
N LEU A 29 1.73 -0.93 -1.87
CA LEU A 29 2.41 -1.82 -2.80
C LEU A 29 3.68 -2.39 -2.18
N ASP A 30 4.44 -1.58 -1.44
CA ASP A 30 5.60 -2.02 -0.67
C ASP A 30 5.17 -3.01 0.41
N PHE A 31 4.02 -2.77 1.06
CA PHE A 31 3.43 -3.71 2.01
C PHE A 31 3.02 -5.03 1.35
N VAL A 32 2.36 -5.01 0.20
CA VAL A 32 2.02 -6.22 -0.56
C VAL A 32 3.27 -7.02 -0.89
N ASN A 33 4.39 -6.37 -1.17
CA ASN A 33 5.64 -7.01 -1.56
C ASN A 33 6.49 -7.51 -0.37
N THR A 34 6.04 -7.38 0.86
CA THR A 34 6.76 -7.90 2.03
C THR A 34 6.88 -9.44 2.06
N ASP A 35 6.03 -10.15 1.33
CA ASP A 35 6.09 -11.61 1.16
C ASP A 35 6.87 -12.05 -0.10
N ALA A 36 7.28 -11.12 -0.95
CA ALA A 36 7.96 -11.44 -2.20
C ALA A 36 9.33 -12.13 -1.98
N ALA A 37 9.86 -12.02 -0.77
CA ALA A 37 11.09 -12.68 -0.34
C ALA A 37 10.85 -14.02 0.36
N ALA A 38 9.61 -14.50 0.47
CA ALA A 38 9.27 -15.71 1.23
C ALA A 38 10.03 -16.97 0.78
N GLN A 39 10.49 -16.98 -0.48
CA GLN A 39 11.30 -18.08 -1.05
C GLN A 39 12.81 -17.78 -1.06
N LEU A 40 13.24 -16.61 -0.56
CA LEU A 40 14.64 -16.22 -0.45
C LEU A 40 15.14 -16.44 0.98
N PRO A 41 16.46 -16.56 1.20
CA PRO A 41 17.04 -16.52 2.53
C PRO A 41 16.60 -15.21 3.23
N GLY A 42 15.87 -15.32 4.33
CA GLY A 42 15.25 -14.19 5.06
C GLY A 42 13.72 -14.27 5.15
N GLY A 43 13.07 -14.96 4.21
CA GLY A 43 11.64 -15.27 4.27
C GLY A 43 10.69 -14.07 4.20
N ASP A 44 9.49 -14.23 4.76
CA ASP A 44 8.48 -13.19 4.88
C ASP A 44 8.97 -12.05 5.81
N LEU A 45 9.00 -10.82 5.30
CA LEU A 45 9.40 -9.65 6.11
C LEU A 45 8.47 -9.43 7.32
N LEU A 46 7.22 -9.90 7.25
CA LEU A 46 6.27 -9.87 8.37
C LEU A 46 6.30 -11.21 9.15
N ARG A 47 7.49 -11.69 9.52
CA ARG A 47 7.67 -12.99 10.20
C ARG A 47 7.02 -13.04 11.59
N ASP A 48 7.02 -11.93 12.31
CA ASP A 48 6.47 -11.76 13.66
C ASP A 48 5.89 -10.35 13.85
N PHE A 49 5.30 -10.09 15.02
CA PHE A 49 4.69 -8.79 15.30
C PHE A 49 5.72 -7.65 15.37
N GLU A 50 6.92 -7.90 15.91
CA GLU A 50 7.97 -6.88 15.97
C GLU A 50 8.48 -6.52 14.58
N ALA A 51 8.62 -7.48 13.68
CA ALA A 51 8.95 -7.24 12.29
C ALA A 51 7.89 -6.42 11.57
N LEU A 52 6.59 -6.68 11.83
CA LEU A 52 5.50 -5.84 11.34
C LEU A 52 5.62 -4.41 11.86
N LEU A 53 5.82 -4.23 13.15
CA LEU A 53 5.90 -2.90 13.75
C LEU A 53 7.14 -2.13 13.27
N GLY A 54 8.29 -2.80 13.16
CA GLY A 54 9.51 -2.23 12.59
C GLY A 54 9.31 -1.78 11.16
N TRP A 55 8.65 -2.60 10.34
CA TRP A 55 8.32 -2.23 8.95
C TRP A 55 7.41 -0.98 8.89
N LEU A 56 6.39 -0.91 9.74
CA LEU A 56 5.50 0.27 9.81
C LEU A 56 6.24 1.54 10.22
N GLN A 57 7.23 1.45 11.12
CA GLN A 57 8.08 2.58 11.51
C GLN A 57 9.00 3.01 10.36
N GLU A 58 9.69 2.07 9.73
CA GLU A 58 10.60 2.34 8.60
C GLU A 58 9.89 3.09 7.46
N HIS A 59 8.60 2.78 7.25
CA HIS A 59 7.79 3.40 6.21
C HIS A 59 6.95 4.59 6.71
N ALA A 60 7.27 5.12 7.90
CA ALA A 60 6.59 6.26 8.52
C ALA A 60 5.05 6.11 8.63
N ALA A 61 4.56 4.87 8.70
CA ALA A 61 3.15 4.56 8.95
C ALA A 61 2.80 4.65 10.45
N VAL A 62 3.81 4.48 11.31
CA VAL A 62 3.74 4.64 12.77
C VAL A 62 4.98 5.41 13.21
N ASP A 63 4.80 6.45 14.04
CA ASP A 63 5.90 7.19 14.63
C ASP A 63 6.57 6.43 15.80
N GLU A 64 7.73 6.90 16.23
CA GLU A 64 8.54 6.27 17.28
C GLU A 64 7.80 6.18 18.62
N GLU A 65 7.12 7.26 19.04
CA GLU A 65 6.42 7.32 20.32
C GLU A 65 5.28 6.30 20.37
N ARG A 66 4.48 6.27 19.32
CA ARG A 66 3.38 5.31 19.17
C ARG A 66 3.90 3.87 19.11
N ALA A 67 4.97 3.62 18.37
CA ALA A 67 5.56 2.28 18.28
C ALA A 67 6.09 1.79 19.62
N ALA A 68 6.75 2.66 20.41
CA ALA A 68 7.18 2.35 21.76
C ALA A 68 5.99 1.99 22.68
N GLY A 69 4.87 2.73 22.56
CA GLY A 69 3.63 2.43 23.27
C GLY A 69 3.05 1.07 22.90
N ILE A 70 3.03 0.76 21.61
CA ILE A 70 2.54 -0.52 21.07
C ILE A 70 3.42 -1.69 21.53
N ARG A 71 4.75 -1.55 21.54
CA ARG A 71 5.66 -2.57 22.06
C ARG A 71 5.38 -2.91 23.52
N ARG A 72 5.24 -1.88 24.37
CA ARG A 72 4.86 -2.09 25.78
C ARG A 72 3.54 -2.85 25.91
N ARG A 73 2.56 -2.48 25.08
CA ARG A 73 1.25 -3.15 25.08
C ARG A 73 1.33 -4.59 24.59
N ALA A 74 2.15 -4.88 23.58
CA ALA A 74 2.34 -6.22 23.04
C ALA A 74 2.92 -7.21 24.07
N VAL A 75 3.79 -6.74 24.96
CA VAL A 75 4.29 -7.54 26.09
C VAL A 75 3.16 -7.93 27.04
N LEU A 76 2.23 -7.01 27.29
CA LEU A 76 1.09 -7.24 28.20
C LEU A 76 -0.05 -8.03 27.54
N GLN A 77 -0.14 -8.00 26.20
CA GLN A 77 -1.24 -8.58 25.43
C GLN A 77 -0.69 -9.37 24.20
N PRO A 78 0.11 -10.42 24.42
CA PRO A 78 0.76 -11.14 23.32
C PRO A 78 -0.23 -11.80 22.36
N ALA A 79 -1.39 -12.24 22.83
CA ALA A 79 -2.44 -12.80 21.98
C ALA A 79 -3.04 -11.76 21.03
N ALA A 80 -3.24 -10.51 21.50
CA ALA A 80 -3.73 -9.42 20.69
C ALA A 80 -2.69 -8.99 19.63
N ALA A 81 -1.41 -8.95 20.00
CA ALA A 81 -0.33 -8.69 19.06
C ALA A 81 -0.26 -9.76 17.96
N ALA A 82 -0.36 -11.05 18.32
CA ALA A 82 -0.40 -12.16 17.37
C ALA A 82 -1.62 -12.07 16.43
N ALA A 83 -2.80 -11.75 16.96
CA ALA A 83 -4.02 -11.53 16.15
C ALA A 83 -3.86 -10.38 15.16
N THR A 84 -3.20 -9.29 15.59
CA THR A 84 -2.89 -8.14 14.73
C THR A 84 -1.97 -8.53 13.56
N LEU A 85 -0.96 -9.36 13.80
CA LEU A 85 -0.11 -9.88 12.74
C LEU A 85 -0.91 -10.74 11.73
N VAL A 86 -1.82 -11.57 12.23
CA VAL A 86 -2.72 -12.37 11.36
C VAL A 86 -3.58 -11.44 10.50
N ASP A 87 -4.17 -10.40 11.09
CA ASP A 87 -4.98 -9.42 10.36
C ASP A 87 -4.13 -8.65 9.32
N ALA A 88 -2.90 -8.27 9.66
CA ALA A 88 -1.98 -7.63 8.72
C ALA A 88 -1.66 -8.50 7.51
N ARG A 89 -1.39 -9.80 7.71
CA ARG A 89 -1.16 -10.75 6.62
C ARG A 89 -2.41 -10.98 5.77
N ARG A 90 -3.61 -10.96 6.36
CA ARG A 90 -4.88 -11.03 5.63
C ARG A 90 -5.12 -9.79 4.77
N VAL A 91 -4.89 -8.60 5.33
CA VAL A 91 -4.95 -7.35 4.55
C VAL A 91 -3.95 -7.38 3.39
N ARG A 92 -2.72 -7.86 3.63
CA ARG A 92 -1.71 -8.01 2.58
C ARG A 92 -2.20 -8.91 1.44
N ALA A 93 -2.76 -10.08 1.78
CA ALA A 93 -3.32 -11.01 0.79
C ALA A 93 -4.49 -10.40 0.01
N ALA A 94 -5.39 -9.69 0.69
CA ALA A 94 -6.51 -8.99 0.07
C ALA A 94 -6.04 -7.88 -0.88
N LEU A 95 -5.09 -7.06 -0.46
CA LEU A 95 -4.50 -6.01 -1.32
C LEU A 95 -3.76 -6.60 -2.52
N ARG A 96 -3.09 -7.74 -2.36
CA ARG A 96 -2.46 -8.47 -3.46
C ARG A 96 -3.51 -8.94 -4.47
N ALA A 97 -4.61 -9.53 -4.02
CA ALA A 97 -5.71 -9.96 -4.88
C ALA A 97 -6.32 -8.79 -5.67
N LEU A 98 -6.39 -7.60 -5.07
CA LEU A 98 -6.82 -6.38 -5.78
C LEU A 98 -5.78 -5.87 -6.79
N ALA A 99 -4.50 -6.10 -6.54
CA ALA A 99 -3.40 -5.65 -7.40
C ALA A 99 -3.20 -6.54 -8.62
N GLU A 100 -3.30 -7.85 -8.46
CA GLU A 100 -3.11 -8.83 -9.52
C GLU A 100 -4.31 -8.83 -10.48
N ARG A 101 -4.03 -8.96 -11.78
CA ARG A 101 -5.07 -9.11 -12.82
C ARG A 101 -5.27 -10.57 -13.16
N GLY A 102 -6.54 -10.98 -13.30
CA GLY A 102 -6.95 -12.25 -13.87
C GLY A 102 -8.40 -12.18 -14.32
N GLU A 103 -8.79 -13.00 -15.27
CA GLU A 103 -10.11 -12.99 -15.92
C GLU A 103 -11.24 -13.56 -15.05
N THR A 104 -10.92 -14.30 -13.97
CA THR A 104 -11.90 -15.00 -13.09
C THR A 104 -12.12 -14.29 -11.75
N GLN A 105 -11.98 -12.96 -11.64
CA GLN A 105 -11.63 -12.33 -10.37
C GLN A 105 -12.67 -11.42 -9.72
N ASP A 106 -13.89 -11.30 -10.23
CA ASP A 106 -14.83 -10.37 -9.60
C ASP A 106 -15.16 -10.83 -8.17
N LYS A 107 -15.42 -12.13 -7.95
CA LYS A 107 -15.67 -12.67 -6.61
C LYS A 107 -14.45 -12.54 -5.69
N VAL A 108 -13.23 -12.83 -6.18
CA VAL A 108 -11.99 -12.70 -5.38
C VAL A 108 -11.77 -11.24 -4.97
N ARG A 109 -12.14 -10.30 -5.82
CA ARG A 109 -12.07 -8.85 -5.52
C ARG A 109 -13.12 -8.44 -4.49
N GLU A 110 -14.35 -8.94 -4.61
CA GLU A 110 -15.40 -8.69 -3.62
C GLU A 110 -14.97 -9.22 -2.25
N ASP A 111 -14.51 -10.47 -2.17
CA ASP A 111 -14.01 -11.07 -0.93
C ASP A 111 -12.83 -10.28 -0.33
N ALA A 112 -11.93 -9.77 -1.18
CA ALA A 112 -10.81 -8.94 -0.75
C ALA A 112 -11.29 -7.60 -0.14
N VAL A 113 -12.28 -6.96 -0.76
CA VAL A 113 -12.88 -5.72 -0.24
C VAL A 113 -13.59 -5.98 1.09
N VAL A 114 -14.32 -7.09 1.21
CA VAL A 114 -14.97 -7.50 2.46
C VAL A 114 -13.95 -7.67 3.58
N GLU A 115 -12.83 -8.36 3.31
CA GLU A 115 -11.77 -8.56 4.30
C GLU A 115 -11.10 -7.24 4.74
N ILE A 116 -10.82 -6.36 3.80
CA ILE A 116 -10.29 -5.02 4.09
C ILE A 116 -11.28 -4.25 4.98
N ASN A 117 -12.55 -4.21 4.61
CA ASN A 117 -13.58 -3.50 5.36
C ASN A 117 -13.79 -4.10 6.76
N ARG A 118 -13.62 -5.42 6.92
CA ARG A 118 -13.64 -6.08 8.23
C ARG A 118 -12.55 -5.54 9.16
N VAL A 119 -11.33 -5.35 8.65
CA VAL A 119 -10.22 -4.80 9.44
C VAL A 119 -10.44 -3.31 9.72
N LEU A 120 -10.88 -2.54 8.73
CA LEU A 120 -11.20 -1.12 8.89
C LEU A 120 -12.31 -0.88 9.91
N GLY A 121 -13.35 -1.72 9.91
CA GLY A 121 -14.51 -1.60 10.81
C GLY A 121 -14.14 -1.79 12.30
N ARG A 122 -12.99 -2.40 12.60
CA ARG A 122 -12.46 -2.53 13.97
C ARG A 122 -11.62 -1.33 14.41
N SER A 123 -11.32 -0.43 13.51
CA SER A 123 -10.39 0.67 13.73
C SER A 123 -11.16 1.95 14.03
N ALA A 124 -11.52 2.16 15.30
CA ALA A 124 -12.07 3.43 15.76
C ALA A 124 -10.95 4.47 15.91
N GLY A 125 -11.18 5.69 15.44
CA GLY A 125 -10.20 6.78 15.54
C GLY A 125 -10.59 8.01 14.74
N THR A 126 -9.73 9.01 14.79
CA THR A 126 -9.87 10.27 14.07
C THR A 126 -8.73 10.49 13.09
N ARG A 127 -9.00 11.25 12.04
CA ARG A 127 -7.96 11.71 11.12
C ARG A 127 -7.51 13.10 11.52
N ARG A 128 -6.21 13.36 11.44
CA ARG A 128 -5.58 14.63 11.77
C ARG A 128 -4.63 15.04 10.67
N LEU A 129 -4.45 16.35 10.50
CA LEU A 129 -3.39 16.92 9.69
C LEU A 129 -2.23 17.34 10.62
N ASP A 130 -1.07 16.76 10.37
CA ASP A 130 0.14 17.08 11.11
C ASP A 130 1.07 17.95 10.22
N PRO A 131 1.61 19.06 10.74
CA PRO A 131 2.57 19.86 10.00
C PRO A 131 3.89 19.09 9.81
N GLY A 132 4.40 19.06 8.61
CA GLY A 132 5.72 18.54 8.29
C GLY A 132 6.80 19.61 8.35
N ILE A 133 8.07 19.18 8.45
CA ILE A 133 9.25 20.07 8.53
C ILE A 133 9.42 20.93 7.27
N ASP A 134 8.92 20.46 6.14
CA ASP A 134 8.99 21.09 4.82
C ASP A 134 7.82 22.05 4.53
N GLY A 135 7.01 22.39 5.54
CA GLY A 135 5.81 23.22 5.41
C GLY A 135 4.62 22.51 4.76
N ARG A 136 4.73 21.21 4.47
CA ARG A 136 3.62 20.39 4.00
C ARG A 136 2.85 19.79 5.17
N TYR A 137 1.61 19.41 4.90
CA TYR A 137 0.79 18.70 5.88
C TYR A 137 0.74 17.22 5.55
N THR A 138 0.74 16.41 6.59
CA THR A 138 0.55 14.97 6.47
C THR A 138 -0.72 14.56 7.18
N ARG A 139 -1.47 13.64 6.55
CA ARG A 139 -2.65 13.04 7.17
C ARG A 139 -2.21 11.87 8.03
N SER A 140 -2.59 11.88 9.29
CA SER A 140 -2.38 10.78 10.24
C SER A 140 -3.70 10.22 10.74
N PHE A 141 -3.68 8.97 11.20
CA PHE A 141 -4.79 8.34 11.89
C PHE A 141 -4.43 8.16 13.36
N VAL A 142 -5.26 8.75 14.22
CA VAL A 142 -5.13 8.64 15.68
C VAL A 142 -6.18 7.65 16.17
N PRO A 143 -5.80 6.40 16.54
CA PRO A 143 -6.75 5.43 17.04
C PRO A 143 -7.29 5.82 18.41
N THR A 144 -8.56 5.49 18.65
CA THR A 144 -9.19 5.57 19.97
C THR A 144 -9.45 4.16 20.47
N GLY A 145 -9.06 3.86 21.72
CA GLY A 145 -9.26 2.55 22.35
C GLY A 145 -8.05 1.62 22.26
N ASP A 146 -8.15 0.55 21.49
CA ASP A 146 -7.09 -0.46 21.40
C ASP A 146 -5.82 0.10 20.74
N ALA A 147 -4.65 -0.14 21.37
CA ALA A 147 -3.36 0.31 20.86
C ALA A 147 -3.00 -0.30 19.50
N PHE A 148 -3.50 -1.50 19.19
CA PHE A 148 -3.28 -2.19 17.92
C PHE A 148 -4.25 -1.74 16.84
N ALA A 149 -5.36 -1.10 17.22
CA ALA A 149 -6.34 -0.60 16.27
C ALA A 149 -5.71 0.42 15.31
N GLY A 150 -6.10 0.35 14.06
CA GLY A 150 -5.69 1.32 13.05
C GLY A 150 -4.27 1.17 12.54
N LEU A 151 -3.51 0.12 12.91
CA LEU A 151 -2.17 -0.11 12.34
C LEU A 151 -2.19 -0.30 10.82
N MET A 152 -3.27 -0.87 10.28
CA MET A 152 -3.43 -1.08 8.84
C MET A 152 -4.07 0.09 8.10
N ILE A 153 -4.59 1.10 8.81
CA ILE A 153 -5.28 2.24 8.20
C ILE A 153 -4.38 2.98 7.18
N PRO A 154 -3.13 3.37 7.50
CA PRO A 154 -2.29 4.09 6.54
C PRO A 154 -2.05 3.30 5.25
N ILE A 155 -1.93 1.97 5.35
CA ILE A 155 -1.70 1.08 4.21
C ILE A 155 -2.94 1.01 3.32
N VAL A 156 -4.12 0.80 3.93
CA VAL A 156 -5.38 0.70 3.19
C VAL A 156 -5.78 2.05 2.59
N GLU A 157 -5.56 3.15 3.31
CA GLU A 157 -5.77 4.51 2.76
C GLU A 157 -4.86 4.77 1.56
N SER A 158 -3.58 4.38 1.65
CA SER A 158 -2.65 4.46 0.51
C SER A 158 -3.17 3.68 -0.71
N ALA A 159 -3.75 2.50 -0.50
CA ALA A 159 -4.36 1.72 -1.58
C ALA A 159 -5.62 2.39 -2.14
N ALA A 160 -6.49 2.91 -1.29
CA ALA A 160 -7.72 3.60 -1.68
C ALA A 160 -7.41 4.87 -2.48
N ASP A 161 -6.52 5.72 -1.97
CA ASP A 161 -6.12 6.97 -2.65
C ASP A 161 -5.56 6.69 -4.05
N THR A 162 -4.80 5.60 -4.20
CA THR A 162 -4.22 5.19 -5.48
C THR A 162 -5.25 4.67 -6.46
N ARG A 163 -6.31 3.98 -5.98
CA ARG A 163 -7.33 3.34 -6.82
C ARG A 163 -8.46 4.27 -7.23
N ILE A 164 -8.81 5.22 -6.34
CA ILE A 164 -9.88 6.19 -6.61
C ILE A 164 -9.40 7.25 -7.61
N GLY A 165 -8.10 7.60 -7.61
CA GLY A 165 -7.54 8.64 -8.46
C GLY A 165 -7.28 8.26 -9.92
N ASP A 166 -7.61 7.05 -10.39
CA ASP A 166 -7.26 6.53 -11.74
C ASP A 166 -5.75 6.61 -12.09
N GLU A 167 -4.93 7.07 -11.16
CA GLU A 167 -3.50 7.32 -11.35
C GLU A 167 -2.63 6.06 -11.24
N PHE A 168 -3.22 4.95 -10.78
CA PHE A 168 -2.44 3.73 -10.61
C PHE A 168 -2.44 2.90 -11.89
N PRO A 169 -1.29 2.80 -12.55
CA PRO A 169 -1.14 1.86 -13.65
C PRO A 169 -1.40 0.44 -13.11
N ARG A 170 -2.06 -0.34 -13.93
CA ARG A 170 -2.47 -1.72 -13.65
C ARG A 170 -1.33 -2.52 -13.01
N GLY A 171 -1.55 -3.08 -11.81
CA GLY A 171 -0.57 -3.92 -11.16
C GLY A 171 -0.32 -5.20 -11.95
N ARG A 172 0.95 -5.61 -12.05
CA ARG A 172 1.36 -6.88 -12.64
C ARG A 172 2.27 -7.65 -11.69
N ARG A 173 2.14 -8.96 -11.74
CA ARG A 173 3.08 -9.86 -11.09
C ARG A 173 4.33 -10.03 -11.94
N CYS A 174 5.49 -10.06 -11.31
CA CYS A 174 6.76 -10.34 -11.98
C CYS A 174 6.72 -11.72 -12.65
N ALA A 175 7.20 -11.80 -13.89
CA ALA A 175 7.24 -13.04 -14.66
C ALA A 175 8.34 -14.03 -14.18
N ASP A 176 9.28 -13.59 -13.33
CA ASP A 176 10.24 -14.50 -12.70
C ASP A 176 9.49 -15.38 -11.66
N PRO A 177 9.46 -16.71 -11.83
CA PRO A 177 8.75 -17.61 -10.92
C PRO A 177 9.28 -17.59 -9.49
N ARG A 178 10.49 -17.08 -9.27
CA ARG A 178 11.10 -16.89 -7.93
C ARG A 178 10.80 -15.52 -7.34
N CYS A 179 10.22 -14.60 -8.14
CA CYS A 179 9.94 -13.25 -7.73
C CYS A 179 8.42 -13.03 -7.67
N HIS A 180 7.83 -13.06 -6.49
CA HIS A 180 6.39 -12.83 -6.32
C HIS A 180 5.99 -11.35 -6.23
N ARG A 181 6.88 -10.42 -6.63
CA ARG A 181 6.62 -8.98 -6.56
C ARG A 181 5.50 -8.55 -7.49
N VAL A 182 4.63 -7.69 -6.99
CA VAL A 182 3.68 -6.91 -7.77
C VAL A 182 4.30 -5.54 -8.04
N PHE A 183 4.18 -5.07 -9.26
CA PHE A 183 4.70 -3.76 -9.69
C PHE A 183 3.69 -3.02 -10.56
N PRO A 184 3.73 -1.67 -10.60
CA PRO A 184 2.86 -0.89 -11.46
C PRO A 184 3.28 -1.02 -12.92
N GLU A 185 2.33 -1.31 -13.80
CA GLU A 185 2.53 -1.30 -15.24
C GLU A 185 2.38 0.12 -15.78
N GLY A 186 3.49 0.82 -15.98
CA GLY A 186 3.51 2.21 -16.45
C GLY A 186 3.95 2.39 -17.90
N THR A 187 4.16 1.31 -18.67
CA THR A 187 4.55 1.42 -20.07
C THR A 187 3.35 1.63 -20.99
N LYS A 188 3.47 2.53 -21.97
CA LYS A 188 2.41 2.78 -22.98
C LYS A 188 1.96 1.51 -23.70
N SER A 189 2.87 0.55 -23.87
CA SER A 189 2.62 -0.71 -24.57
C SER A 189 2.08 -1.84 -23.68
N GLY A 190 2.11 -1.68 -22.33
CA GLY A 190 1.67 -2.73 -21.42
C GLY A 190 2.47 -4.03 -21.49
N ILE A 191 3.73 -3.97 -21.98
CA ILE A 191 4.55 -5.17 -22.26
C ILE A 191 5.56 -5.50 -21.16
N ARG A 192 5.71 -4.66 -20.15
CA ARG A 192 6.65 -4.91 -19.05
C ARG A 192 6.25 -6.17 -18.28
N ARG A 193 7.15 -7.16 -18.24
CA ARG A 193 6.93 -8.46 -17.61
C ARG A 193 7.69 -8.65 -16.29
N TRP A 194 8.71 -7.84 -16.04
CA TRP A 194 9.60 -7.96 -14.88
C TRP A 194 9.57 -6.69 -14.04
N CYS A 195 9.64 -6.88 -12.70
CA CYS A 195 9.85 -5.77 -11.77
C CYS A 195 11.30 -5.24 -11.92
N ASP A 196 11.53 -3.95 -11.53
CA ASP A 196 12.88 -3.49 -11.26
C ASP A 196 13.28 -4.07 -9.91
N ARG A 197 14.13 -5.08 -9.91
CA ARG A 197 14.90 -5.38 -8.71
C ARG A 197 15.90 -4.24 -8.61
N GLY A 198 15.74 -3.37 -7.60
CA GLY A 198 16.80 -2.45 -7.28
C GLY A 198 18.08 -3.27 -7.13
N THR A 199 19.00 -3.03 -8.05
CA THR A 199 20.39 -3.49 -7.98
C THR A 199 21.03 -2.85 -6.76
#